data_e756026d9290f4e248722b6eee57ce45
#
_entry.id   e756026d9290f4e248722b6eee57ce45
#
_cell.length_a   1.000
_cell.length_b   1.000
_cell.length_c   1.000
_cell.angle_alpha   90.00
_cell.angle_beta   90.00
_cell.angle_gamma   90.00
#
_symmetry.space_group_name_H-M   'P 1'
#
loop_
_entity.id
_entity.type
_entity.pdbx_description
1 polymer ?
#
loop_
_entity_poly.entity_id
_entity_poly.type
_entity_poly.pdbx_seq_one_letter_code
_entity_poly.pdbx_strand_id
1 'polypeptide(L)'
;VPETGSEPADPDLLIDFRSVSLWRSGHVLVGPVDWVVELDERWVIIGPNGAGKTSLLRIAAAAEHPSSGAAFVLGERLGRVDVSELRSRIGLSSSALAQRVPGDEVVRDLVVSAGYAVLGRWRERYEDVDYQRAINMLESLGAEHLADRTYGTLSEGERKRVLIARALMTDPELLLLDEPAAGLDLGGREELVARLGDLAADPDAPALVLVTHHVEEVPPGFSHCMLLSEGRVVASGLLPDVLTAENLSIAFGQSIALDVVDGRYFARRVRTRAAHRRQL
;
A
#
# COMPACT_ATOMS: atom_id res chain seq x y z
N VAL A 1 -34.90 -2.85 -4.91
CA VAL A 1 -33.65 -3.59 -4.77
C VAL A 1 -33.44 -3.71 -3.25
N PRO A 2 -33.31 -4.93 -2.67
CA PRO A 2 -33.12 -5.07 -1.25
C PRO A 2 -31.76 -4.47 -0.85
N GLU A 3 -31.74 -3.65 0.19
CA GLU A 3 -30.52 -3.14 0.84
C GLU A 3 -29.78 -4.29 1.54
N THR A 4 -28.96 -5.01 0.78
CA THR A 4 -27.99 -5.94 1.33
C THR A 4 -26.82 -5.15 1.88
N GLY A 5 -26.79 -4.92 3.19
CA GLY A 5 -25.68 -4.21 3.82
C GLY A 5 -26.07 -3.43 5.08
N SER A 6 -27.08 -3.88 5.83
CA SER A 6 -27.57 -3.19 7.04
C SER A 6 -26.89 -3.62 8.34
N GLU A 7 -25.94 -4.56 8.31
CA GLU A 7 -25.17 -4.86 9.51
C GLU A 7 -24.18 -3.71 9.80
N PRO A 8 -24.10 -3.27 11.07
CA PRO A 8 -23.09 -2.29 11.47
C PRO A 8 -21.68 -2.81 11.15
N ALA A 9 -20.74 -1.89 10.98
CA ALA A 9 -19.32 -2.22 10.89
C ALA A 9 -18.90 -2.94 12.17
N ASP A 10 -18.04 -3.95 12.04
CA ASP A 10 -17.31 -4.48 13.16
C ASP A 10 -16.23 -3.45 13.55
N PRO A 11 -16.23 -2.90 14.78
CA PRO A 11 -15.28 -1.87 15.18
C PRO A 11 -13.83 -2.39 15.27
N ASP A 12 -13.63 -3.70 15.33
CA ASP A 12 -12.31 -4.33 15.39
C ASP A 12 -11.66 -4.49 14.00
N LEU A 13 -12.43 -4.20 12.92
CA LEU A 13 -11.94 -4.30 11.56
C LEU A 13 -11.49 -2.94 11.01
N LEU A 14 -10.27 -2.89 10.49
CA LEU A 14 -9.74 -1.70 9.84
C LEU A 14 -10.25 -1.54 8.42
N ILE A 15 -10.44 -2.63 7.70
CA ILE A 15 -11.09 -2.68 6.39
C ILE A 15 -12.13 -3.81 6.41
N ASP A 16 -13.35 -3.50 5.98
CA ASP A 16 -14.41 -4.49 5.76
C ASP A 16 -15.13 -4.13 4.44
N PHE A 17 -14.71 -4.79 3.38
CA PHE A 17 -15.31 -4.65 2.05
C PHE A 17 -16.24 -5.81 1.78
N ARG A 18 -17.49 -5.50 1.47
CA ARG A 18 -18.55 -6.48 1.21
C ARG A 18 -19.02 -6.30 -0.23
N SER A 19 -18.59 -7.20 -1.12
CA SER A 19 -18.88 -7.24 -2.56
C SER A 19 -18.61 -5.88 -3.25
N VAL A 20 -17.52 -5.23 -2.84
CA VAL A 20 -17.11 -3.92 -3.34
C VAL A 20 -16.70 -4.01 -4.79
N SER A 21 -17.28 -3.15 -5.63
CA SER A 21 -16.86 -3.00 -7.01
C SER A 21 -16.70 -1.53 -7.37
N LEU A 22 -15.76 -1.28 -8.26
CA LEU A 22 -15.52 0.03 -8.85
C LEU A 22 -15.51 -0.10 -10.37
N TRP A 23 -16.33 0.72 -11.04
CA TRP A 23 -16.31 0.85 -12.50
C TRP A 23 -16.25 2.31 -12.92
N ARG A 24 -15.68 2.56 -14.10
CA ARG A 24 -15.58 3.87 -14.69
C ARG A 24 -15.82 3.76 -16.20
N SER A 25 -16.68 4.62 -16.74
CA SER A 25 -17.02 4.64 -18.17
C SER A 25 -17.43 3.27 -18.72
N GLY A 26 -18.19 2.50 -17.92
CA GLY A 26 -18.68 1.17 -18.33
C GLY A 26 -17.67 0.02 -18.18
N HIS A 27 -16.44 0.29 -17.73
CA HIS A 27 -15.43 -0.72 -17.50
C HIS A 27 -15.27 -1.00 -16.01
N VAL A 28 -15.22 -2.27 -15.62
CA VAL A 28 -14.91 -2.70 -14.26
C VAL A 28 -13.42 -2.50 -14.03
N LEU A 29 -13.08 -1.66 -13.04
CA LEU A 29 -11.70 -1.46 -12.62
C LEU A 29 -11.28 -2.48 -11.55
N VAL A 30 -12.21 -2.83 -10.63
CA VAL A 30 -12.02 -3.86 -9.61
C VAL A 30 -13.39 -4.32 -9.08
N GLY A 31 -13.47 -5.59 -8.73
CA GLY A 31 -14.61 -6.17 -8.00
C GLY A 31 -15.42 -7.21 -8.79
N PRO A 32 -16.38 -7.90 -8.12
CA PRO A 32 -16.65 -7.72 -6.69
C PRO A 32 -15.50 -8.25 -5.81
N VAL A 33 -15.22 -7.54 -4.71
CA VAL A 33 -14.19 -7.90 -3.74
C VAL A 33 -14.81 -7.94 -2.35
N ASP A 34 -14.60 -9.05 -1.66
CA ASP A 34 -14.77 -9.18 -0.22
C ASP A 34 -13.37 -9.17 0.41
N TRP A 35 -13.12 -8.26 1.35
CA TRP A 35 -11.80 -8.08 1.94
C TRP A 35 -11.91 -7.54 3.36
N VAL A 36 -11.32 -8.28 4.29
CA VAL A 36 -11.25 -7.93 5.71
C VAL A 36 -9.81 -7.74 6.10
N VAL A 37 -9.51 -6.71 6.90
CA VAL A 37 -8.20 -6.44 7.50
C VAL A 37 -8.38 -6.16 8.99
N GLU A 38 -7.66 -6.91 9.82
CA GLU A 38 -7.58 -6.74 11.26
C GLU A 38 -6.36 -5.89 11.66
N LEU A 39 -6.33 -5.41 12.91
CA LEU A 39 -5.34 -4.45 13.39
C LEU A 39 -3.89 -4.98 13.32
N ASP A 40 -3.67 -6.25 13.62
CA ASP A 40 -2.35 -6.89 13.67
C ASP A 40 -1.91 -7.49 12.33
N GLU A 41 -2.71 -7.34 11.28
CA GLU A 41 -2.41 -7.88 9.96
C GLU A 41 -1.51 -6.96 9.13
N ARG A 42 -0.64 -7.58 8.34
CA ARG A 42 0.25 -6.94 7.37
C ARG A 42 -0.03 -7.54 6.01
N TRP A 43 -0.63 -6.74 5.13
CA TRP A 43 -1.14 -7.19 3.83
C TRP A 43 -0.26 -6.77 2.66
N VAL A 44 -0.06 -7.67 1.72
CA VAL A 44 0.47 -7.32 0.40
C VAL A 44 -0.58 -7.63 -0.68
N ILE A 45 -0.81 -6.68 -1.58
CA ILE A 45 -1.67 -6.84 -2.77
C ILE A 45 -0.77 -6.92 -4.00
N ILE A 46 -0.76 -8.07 -4.68
CA ILE A 46 0.10 -8.31 -5.84
C ILE A 46 -0.76 -8.58 -7.09
N GLY A 47 -0.25 -8.15 -8.24
CA GLY A 47 -0.88 -8.41 -9.53
C GLY A 47 -0.26 -7.59 -10.65
N PRO A 48 -0.53 -7.92 -11.91
CA PRO A 48 -0.02 -7.18 -13.05
C PRO A 48 -0.49 -5.73 -13.08
N ASN A 49 0.17 -4.91 -13.91
CA ASN A 49 -0.27 -3.54 -14.14
C ASN A 49 -1.69 -3.54 -14.74
N GLY A 50 -2.55 -2.66 -14.24
CA GLY A 50 -3.96 -2.61 -14.64
C GLY A 50 -4.88 -3.61 -13.93
N ALA A 51 -4.37 -4.44 -12.99
CA ALA A 51 -5.18 -5.42 -12.25
C ALA A 51 -6.19 -4.82 -11.26
N GLY A 52 -6.20 -3.49 -11.06
CA GLY A 52 -7.13 -2.82 -10.14
C GLY A 52 -6.57 -2.51 -8.74
N LYS A 53 -5.30 -2.84 -8.47
CA LYS A 53 -4.63 -2.67 -7.16
C LYS A 53 -4.75 -1.25 -6.60
N THR A 54 -4.29 -0.25 -7.35
CA THR A 54 -4.40 1.18 -6.97
C THR A 54 -5.85 1.61 -6.79
N SER A 55 -6.79 1.08 -7.58
CA SER A 55 -8.22 1.39 -7.43
C SER A 55 -8.77 0.86 -6.10
N LEU A 56 -8.42 -0.38 -5.73
CA LEU A 56 -8.79 -0.96 -4.45
C LEU A 56 -8.18 -0.17 -3.29
N LEU A 57 -6.90 0.18 -3.39
CA LEU A 57 -6.20 0.97 -2.38
C LEU A 57 -6.81 2.37 -2.21
N ARG A 58 -7.27 3.01 -3.30
CA ARG A 58 -7.93 4.32 -3.23
C ARG A 58 -9.27 4.27 -2.51
N ILE A 59 -10.01 3.16 -2.61
CA ILE A 59 -11.23 2.96 -1.80
C ILE A 59 -10.83 2.81 -0.34
N ALA A 60 -9.82 2.00 -0.01
CA ALA A 60 -9.31 1.84 1.35
C ALA A 60 -8.77 3.15 1.95
N ALA A 61 -8.20 4.04 1.12
CA ALA A 61 -7.76 5.39 1.50
C ALA A 61 -8.91 6.41 1.62
N ALA A 62 -10.17 5.98 1.49
CA ALA A 62 -11.33 6.86 1.41
C ALA A 62 -11.19 7.97 0.33
N ALA A 63 -10.33 7.74 -0.68
CA ALA A 63 -10.08 8.67 -1.78
C ALA A 63 -11.04 8.46 -2.96
N GLU A 64 -11.73 7.33 -3.00
CA GLU A 64 -12.71 6.97 -4.02
C GLU A 64 -13.85 6.17 -3.37
N HIS A 65 -15.09 6.40 -3.82
CA HIS A 65 -16.25 5.64 -3.37
C HIS A 65 -16.47 4.42 -4.25
N PRO A 66 -16.87 3.27 -3.67
CA PRO A 66 -17.26 2.11 -4.47
C PRO A 66 -18.48 2.43 -5.34
N SER A 67 -18.55 1.82 -6.52
CA SER A 67 -19.72 1.92 -7.41
C SER A 67 -20.86 1.00 -6.95
N SER A 68 -20.54 -0.10 -6.28
CA SER A 68 -21.48 -1.00 -5.61
C SER A 68 -20.83 -1.75 -4.46
N GLY A 69 -21.65 -2.44 -3.66
CA GLY A 69 -21.22 -3.08 -2.40
C GLY A 69 -21.19 -2.10 -1.24
N ALA A 70 -20.64 -2.54 -0.12
CA ALA A 70 -20.44 -1.71 1.06
C ALA A 70 -18.95 -1.74 1.45
N ALA A 71 -18.35 -0.56 1.62
CA ALA A 71 -16.99 -0.40 2.09
C ALA A 71 -16.98 0.28 3.44
N PHE A 72 -16.37 -0.36 4.42
CA PHE A 72 -16.11 0.20 5.74
C PHE A 72 -14.60 0.31 5.91
N VAL A 73 -14.14 1.42 6.46
CA VAL A 73 -12.75 1.69 6.78
C VAL A 73 -12.68 2.29 8.16
N LEU A 74 -11.88 1.72 9.06
CA LEU A 74 -11.77 2.12 10.46
C LEU A 74 -13.14 2.19 11.17
N GLY A 75 -14.01 1.21 10.88
CA GLY A 75 -15.38 1.15 11.40
C GLY A 75 -16.38 2.07 10.69
N GLU A 76 -15.94 2.96 9.81
CA GLU A 76 -16.76 3.98 9.18
C GLU A 76 -17.21 3.59 7.76
N ARG A 77 -18.51 3.69 7.48
CA ARG A 77 -19.05 3.39 6.15
C ARG A 77 -18.77 4.52 5.16
N LEU A 78 -18.05 4.23 4.08
CA LEU A 78 -17.81 5.21 3.02
C LEU A 78 -19.14 5.69 2.39
N GLY A 79 -19.25 7.01 2.23
CA GLY A 79 -20.46 7.68 1.75
C GLY A 79 -21.44 8.09 2.85
N ARG A 80 -21.16 7.78 4.14
CA ARG A 80 -21.95 8.18 5.30
C ARG A 80 -21.16 8.89 6.40
N VAL A 81 -19.85 9.09 6.19
CA VAL A 81 -18.89 9.68 7.15
C VAL A 81 -18.26 10.94 6.58
N ASP A 82 -17.78 11.83 7.46
CA ASP A 82 -16.87 12.90 7.03
C ASP A 82 -15.51 12.30 6.63
N VAL A 83 -15.27 12.33 5.34
CA VAL A 83 -14.06 11.74 4.74
C VAL A 83 -12.79 12.46 5.19
N SER A 84 -12.87 13.74 5.59
CA SER A 84 -11.71 14.51 6.05
C SER A 84 -11.20 13.98 7.38
N GLU A 85 -12.11 13.69 8.32
CA GLU A 85 -11.79 13.10 9.61
C GLU A 85 -11.24 11.68 9.44
N LEU A 86 -11.90 10.85 8.61
CA LEU A 86 -11.43 9.49 8.34
C LEU A 86 -10.02 9.46 7.75
N ARG A 87 -9.73 10.35 6.79
CA ARG A 87 -8.41 10.42 6.13
C ARG A 87 -7.28 10.83 7.07
N SER A 88 -7.56 11.56 8.15
CA SER A 88 -6.52 11.92 9.13
C SER A 88 -5.98 10.70 9.90
N ARG A 89 -6.77 9.61 9.97
CA ARG A 89 -6.43 8.34 10.59
C ARG A 89 -5.77 7.34 9.61
N ILE A 90 -5.63 7.73 8.33
CA ILE A 90 -5.06 6.87 7.27
C ILE A 90 -3.80 7.53 6.72
N GLY A 91 -2.66 6.84 6.83
CA GLY A 91 -1.43 7.21 6.15
C GLY A 91 -1.44 6.70 4.71
N LEU A 92 -1.18 7.56 3.74
CA LEU A 92 -1.08 7.17 2.33
C LEU A 92 0.22 7.67 1.72
N SER A 93 1.00 6.75 1.16
CA SER A 93 2.15 7.06 0.29
C SER A 93 1.86 6.55 -1.12
N SER A 94 1.89 7.45 -2.11
CA SER A 94 1.63 7.12 -3.51
C SER A 94 2.41 8.03 -4.46
N SER A 95 2.63 7.56 -5.68
CA SER A 95 3.29 8.36 -6.73
C SER A 95 2.49 9.62 -7.09
N ALA A 96 1.16 9.58 -6.99
CA ALA A 96 0.32 10.74 -7.23
C ALA A 96 0.53 11.84 -6.16
N LEU A 97 0.79 11.46 -4.91
CA LEU A 97 1.17 12.41 -3.85
C LEU A 97 2.56 12.99 -4.10
N ALA A 98 3.54 12.15 -4.49
CA ALA A 98 4.90 12.55 -4.80
C ALA A 98 4.98 13.69 -5.83
N GLN A 99 4.16 13.62 -6.88
CA GLN A 99 4.12 14.60 -7.97
C GLN A 99 3.55 15.97 -7.54
N ARG A 100 2.86 16.04 -6.40
CA ARG A 100 2.24 17.28 -5.90
C ARG A 100 3.14 18.03 -4.92
N VAL A 101 4.20 17.40 -4.42
CA VAL A 101 5.13 18.03 -3.46
C VAL A 101 5.97 19.09 -4.17
N PRO A 102 6.00 20.34 -3.70
CA PRO A 102 6.89 21.36 -4.24
C PRO A 102 8.36 20.95 -4.08
N GLY A 103 9.18 21.17 -5.11
CA GLY A 103 10.58 20.75 -5.11
C GLY A 103 11.48 21.55 -4.15
N ASP A 104 11.09 22.75 -3.80
CA ASP A 104 11.78 23.67 -2.88
C ASP A 104 11.40 23.46 -1.41
N GLU A 105 10.46 22.57 -1.12
CA GLU A 105 10.03 22.27 0.25
C GLU A 105 11.15 21.57 1.04
N VAL A 106 11.40 22.01 2.27
CA VAL A 106 12.37 21.39 3.16
C VAL A 106 11.77 20.09 3.73
N VAL A 107 12.54 19.01 3.73
CA VAL A 107 12.07 17.66 4.08
C VAL A 107 11.39 17.62 5.46
N ARG A 108 12.00 18.18 6.49
CA ARG A 108 11.40 18.21 7.84
C ARG A 108 10.06 18.96 7.84
N ASP A 109 9.97 20.09 7.13
CA ASP A 109 8.75 20.90 7.06
C ASP A 109 7.66 20.14 6.26
N LEU A 110 8.04 19.42 5.21
CA LEU A 110 7.16 18.53 4.46
C LEU A 110 6.57 17.42 5.34
N VAL A 111 7.39 16.79 6.20
CA VAL A 111 6.93 15.72 7.10
C VAL A 111 6.01 16.29 8.16
N VAL A 112 6.40 17.35 8.86
CA VAL A 112 5.57 18.02 9.89
C VAL A 112 4.22 18.45 9.35
N SER A 113 4.17 18.97 8.10
CA SER A 113 2.94 19.47 7.47
C SER A 113 1.82 18.41 7.37
N ALA A 114 2.16 17.12 7.44
CA ALA A 114 1.17 16.04 7.42
C ALA A 114 0.24 16.07 8.64
N GLY A 115 0.77 16.36 9.83
CA GLY A 115 -0.03 16.49 11.06
C GLY A 115 -1.10 17.58 11.01
N TYR A 116 -0.98 18.49 10.05
CA TYR A 116 -1.92 19.59 9.82
C TYR A 116 -2.77 19.41 8.56
N ALA A 117 -2.74 18.23 7.95
CA ALA A 117 -3.47 17.85 6.73
C ALA A 117 -3.15 18.75 5.51
N VAL A 118 -1.98 19.41 5.48
CA VAL A 118 -1.51 20.24 4.36
C VAL A 118 -0.31 19.61 3.67
N LEU A 119 -0.06 20.00 2.45
CA LEU A 119 1.10 19.54 1.68
C LEU A 119 2.12 20.68 1.59
N GLY A 120 3.22 20.56 2.36
CA GLY A 120 4.24 21.59 2.51
C GLY A 120 3.91 22.62 3.60
N ARG A 121 4.87 23.51 3.84
CA ARG A 121 4.75 24.52 4.89
C ARG A 121 3.70 25.58 4.53
N TRP A 122 2.76 25.80 5.43
CA TRP A 122 1.75 26.85 5.32
C TRP A 122 1.99 27.93 6.37
N ARG A 123 0.93 28.52 6.92
CA ARG A 123 1.00 29.64 7.90
C ARG A 123 1.06 29.17 9.36
N GLU A 124 0.94 27.88 9.61
CA GLU A 124 0.96 27.29 10.93
C GLU A 124 2.32 27.47 11.59
N ARG A 125 2.29 27.64 12.91
CA ARG A 125 3.50 27.57 13.72
C ARG A 125 3.63 26.14 14.23
N TYR A 126 4.66 25.44 13.75
CA TYR A 126 5.01 24.13 14.24
C TYR A 126 5.82 24.28 15.51
N GLU A 127 5.55 23.44 16.51
CA GLU A 127 6.28 23.41 17.77
C GLU A 127 7.52 22.50 17.68
N ASP A 128 8.47 22.66 18.61
CA ASP A 128 9.68 21.83 18.62
C ASP A 128 9.35 20.33 18.75
N VAL A 129 8.25 19.98 19.43
CA VAL A 129 7.78 18.60 19.56
C VAL A 129 7.34 18.01 18.21
N ASP A 130 6.74 18.81 17.33
CA ASP A 130 6.33 18.38 15.99
C ASP A 130 7.57 18.06 15.14
N TYR A 131 8.59 18.92 15.21
CA TYR A 131 9.86 18.70 14.52
C TYR A 131 10.58 17.47 15.03
N GLN A 132 10.61 17.26 16.37
CA GLN A 132 11.24 16.08 16.94
C GLN A 132 10.53 14.80 16.47
N ARG A 133 9.21 14.80 16.44
CA ARG A 133 8.42 13.69 15.90
C ARG A 133 8.73 13.44 14.42
N ALA A 134 8.82 14.48 13.60
CA ALA A 134 9.17 14.35 12.18
C ALA A 134 10.56 13.74 11.99
N ILE A 135 11.54 14.12 12.82
CA ILE A 135 12.88 13.54 12.78
C ILE A 135 12.82 12.05 13.16
N ASN A 136 12.07 11.67 14.20
CA ASN A 136 11.90 10.26 14.59
C ASN A 136 11.27 9.43 13.45
N MET A 137 10.27 9.99 12.75
CA MET A 137 9.67 9.31 11.57
C MET A 137 10.67 9.18 10.41
N LEU A 138 11.50 10.18 10.18
CA LEU A 138 12.58 10.09 9.19
C LEU A 138 13.64 9.05 9.59
N GLU A 139 14.01 8.98 10.86
CA GLU A 139 14.99 8.04 11.40
C GLU A 139 14.51 6.58 11.21
N SER A 140 13.25 6.28 11.50
CA SER A 140 12.68 4.93 11.29
C SER A 140 12.81 4.46 9.85
N LEU A 141 12.84 5.38 8.88
CA LEU A 141 13.05 5.12 7.46
C LEU A 141 14.50 5.32 6.99
N GLY A 142 15.47 5.58 7.90
CA GLY A 142 16.87 5.86 7.57
C GLY A 142 17.06 7.13 6.74
N ALA A 143 16.23 8.13 6.95
CA ALA A 143 16.16 9.36 6.16
C ALA A 143 16.39 10.64 7.00
N GLU A 144 16.82 10.53 8.26
CA GLU A 144 17.05 11.66 9.18
C GLU A 144 18.08 12.66 8.64
N HIS A 145 19.10 12.16 7.95
CA HIS A 145 20.16 12.97 7.33
C HIS A 145 19.66 13.85 6.17
N LEU A 146 18.44 13.66 5.73
CA LEU A 146 17.78 14.42 4.68
C LEU A 146 16.95 15.60 5.21
N ALA A 147 16.77 15.71 6.53
CA ALA A 147 15.83 16.63 7.17
C ALA A 147 15.96 18.09 6.73
N ASP A 148 17.19 18.57 6.51
CA ASP A 148 17.49 19.95 6.11
C ASP A 148 17.64 20.12 4.58
N ARG A 149 17.48 19.06 3.80
CA ARG A 149 17.54 19.13 2.32
C ARG A 149 16.20 19.53 1.74
N THR A 150 16.21 20.03 0.51
CA THR A 150 14.98 20.29 -0.25
C THR A 150 14.56 19.05 -1.01
N TYR A 151 13.25 18.77 -1.05
CA TYR A 151 12.65 17.58 -1.65
C TYR A 151 13.07 17.35 -3.10
N GLY A 152 13.19 18.43 -3.88
CA GLY A 152 13.60 18.39 -5.29
C GLY A 152 15.02 17.88 -5.52
N THR A 153 15.90 17.96 -4.51
CA THR A 153 17.30 17.50 -4.59
C THR A 153 17.49 16.03 -4.23
N LEU A 154 16.42 15.37 -3.78
CA LEU A 154 16.45 13.97 -3.34
C LEU A 154 16.42 13.01 -4.53
N SER A 155 17.11 11.88 -4.40
CA SER A 155 16.94 10.71 -5.26
C SER A 155 15.52 10.14 -5.13
N GLU A 156 15.11 9.30 -6.09
CA GLU A 156 13.79 8.66 -6.05
C GLU A 156 13.58 7.84 -4.77
N GLY A 157 14.61 7.08 -4.33
CA GLY A 157 14.56 6.29 -3.08
C GLY A 157 14.44 7.15 -1.84
N GLU A 158 15.21 8.24 -1.76
CA GLU A 158 15.11 9.21 -0.67
C GLU A 158 13.71 9.83 -0.61
N ARG A 159 13.13 10.22 -1.74
CA ARG A 159 11.75 10.76 -1.82
C ARG A 159 10.71 9.77 -1.32
N LYS A 160 10.82 8.49 -1.69
CA LYS A 160 9.91 7.43 -1.24
C LYS A 160 9.94 7.29 0.28
N ARG A 161 11.12 7.21 0.89
CA ARG A 161 11.28 7.13 2.35
C ARG A 161 10.72 8.33 3.07
N VAL A 162 10.99 9.54 2.57
CA VAL A 162 10.42 10.79 3.12
C VAL A 162 8.89 10.80 3.05
N LEU A 163 8.28 10.31 1.96
CA LEU A 163 6.81 10.26 1.85
C LEU A 163 6.18 9.22 2.78
N ILE A 164 6.87 8.11 3.05
CA ILE A 164 6.41 7.13 4.04
C ILE A 164 6.53 7.73 5.45
N ALA A 165 7.65 8.36 5.80
CA ALA A 165 7.82 9.08 7.06
C ALA A 165 6.72 10.15 7.25
N ARG A 166 6.40 10.88 6.18
CA ARG A 166 5.29 11.83 6.17
C ARG A 166 3.94 11.17 6.43
N ALA A 167 3.69 9.99 5.86
CA ALA A 167 2.44 9.26 6.07
C ALA A 167 2.30 8.73 7.50
N LEU A 168 3.42 8.45 8.19
CA LEU A 168 3.44 8.05 9.59
C LEU A 168 3.28 9.22 10.59
N MET A 169 3.51 10.46 10.14
CA MET A 169 3.48 11.64 11.01
C MET A 169 2.12 11.87 11.68
N THR A 170 1.02 11.45 11.03
CA THR A 170 -0.34 11.62 11.55
C THR A 170 -0.74 10.57 12.58
N ASP A 171 0.14 9.62 12.94
CA ASP A 171 -0.18 8.47 13.79
C ASP A 171 -1.34 7.64 13.25
N PRO A 172 -1.23 7.18 12.02
CA PRO A 172 -2.35 6.51 11.38
C PRO A 172 -2.61 5.14 12.00
N GLU A 173 -3.86 4.70 12.00
CA GLU A 173 -4.22 3.33 12.33
C GLU A 173 -3.98 2.37 11.17
N LEU A 174 -4.00 2.91 9.93
CA LEU A 174 -3.82 2.16 8.69
C LEU A 174 -2.84 2.89 7.77
N LEU A 175 -1.74 2.23 7.39
CA LEU A 175 -0.75 2.76 6.44
C LEU A 175 -0.87 2.04 5.09
N LEU A 176 -1.15 2.82 4.06
CA LEU A 176 -1.35 2.36 2.68
C LEU A 176 -0.17 2.80 1.80
N LEU A 177 0.49 1.84 1.16
CA LEU A 177 1.69 2.05 0.33
C LEU A 177 1.42 1.59 -1.10
N ASP A 178 1.32 2.54 -2.05
CA ASP A 178 1.06 2.25 -3.46
C ASP A 178 2.38 2.25 -4.25
N GLU A 179 2.88 1.04 -4.56
CA GLU A 179 4.12 0.79 -5.30
C GLU A 179 5.32 1.59 -4.74
N PRO A 180 5.63 1.47 -3.43
CA PRO A 180 6.64 2.32 -2.79
C PRO A 180 8.06 2.09 -3.33
N ALA A 181 8.36 0.90 -3.85
CA ALA A 181 9.67 0.56 -4.39
C ALA A 181 9.80 0.77 -5.92
N ALA A 182 8.72 1.23 -6.59
CA ALA A 182 8.75 1.46 -8.03
C ALA A 182 9.80 2.52 -8.41
N GLY A 183 10.63 2.20 -9.42
CA GLY A 183 11.68 3.09 -9.91
C GLY A 183 12.98 3.11 -9.10
N LEU A 184 13.07 2.34 -8.03
CA LEU A 184 14.29 2.20 -7.24
C LEU A 184 15.29 1.26 -7.91
N ASP A 185 16.58 1.56 -7.74
CA ASP A 185 17.63 0.59 -8.01
C ASP A 185 17.61 -0.56 -6.98
N LEU A 186 18.45 -1.56 -7.18
CA LEU A 186 18.50 -2.73 -6.30
C LEU A 186 18.79 -2.34 -4.84
N GLY A 187 19.77 -1.46 -4.62
CA GLY A 187 20.15 -1.06 -3.26
C GLY A 187 19.04 -0.31 -2.54
N GLY A 188 18.43 0.68 -3.20
CA GLY A 188 17.32 1.46 -2.64
C GLY A 188 16.06 0.61 -2.37
N ARG A 189 15.77 -0.39 -3.24
CA ARG A 189 14.69 -1.34 -3.02
C ARG A 189 14.94 -2.21 -1.80
N GLU A 190 16.13 -2.83 -1.70
CA GLU A 190 16.47 -3.70 -0.57
C GLU A 190 16.48 -2.94 0.76
N GLU A 191 16.99 -1.72 0.78
CA GLU A 191 16.93 -0.86 1.97
C GLU A 191 15.48 -0.54 2.36
N LEU A 192 14.62 -0.16 1.41
CA LEU A 192 13.22 0.12 1.70
C LEU A 192 12.48 -1.12 2.22
N VAL A 193 12.69 -2.29 1.59
CA VAL A 193 12.08 -3.55 2.03
C VAL A 193 12.51 -3.91 3.45
N ALA A 194 13.80 -3.71 3.81
CA ALA A 194 14.29 -3.93 5.16
C ALA A 194 13.60 -2.99 6.17
N ARG A 195 13.51 -1.69 5.87
CA ARG A 195 12.82 -0.71 6.73
C ARG A 195 11.33 -1.01 6.92
N LEU A 196 10.66 -1.46 5.87
CA LEU A 196 9.26 -1.89 5.98
C LEU A 196 9.12 -3.18 6.78
N GLY A 197 10.12 -4.07 6.74
CA GLY A 197 10.19 -5.25 7.61
C GLY A 197 10.37 -4.88 9.08
N ASP A 198 11.26 -3.93 9.38
CA ASP A 198 11.45 -3.39 10.74
C ASP A 198 10.12 -2.78 11.26
N LEU A 199 9.44 -1.98 10.42
CA LEU A 199 8.15 -1.40 10.75
C LEU A 199 7.06 -2.46 10.96
N ALA A 200 7.03 -3.52 10.13
CA ALA A 200 6.08 -4.62 10.28
C ALA A 200 6.27 -5.44 11.56
N ALA A 201 7.49 -5.47 12.08
CA ALA A 201 7.84 -6.17 13.32
C ALA A 201 7.55 -5.35 14.58
N ASP A 202 7.31 -4.05 14.46
CA ASP A 202 6.97 -3.16 15.56
C ASP A 202 5.50 -3.39 15.96
N PRO A 203 5.20 -3.80 17.22
CA PRO A 203 3.83 -4.01 17.68
C PRO A 203 3.01 -2.71 17.76
N ASP A 204 3.66 -1.55 17.89
CA ASP A 204 3.01 -0.26 17.95
C ASP A 204 2.80 0.38 16.55
N ALA A 205 3.29 -0.30 15.50
CA ALA A 205 3.10 0.19 14.13
C ALA A 205 1.64 0.05 13.65
N PRO A 206 1.18 0.95 12.77
CA PRO A 206 -0.13 0.82 12.13
C PRO A 206 -0.26 -0.50 11.35
N ALA A 207 -1.49 -0.92 11.06
CA ALA A 207 -1.68 -1.97 10.08
C ALA A 207 -1.13 -1.52 8.72
N LEU A 208 -0.47 -2.44 8.01
CA LEU A 208 0.23 -2.14 6.75
C LEU A 208 -0.48 -2.81 5.57
N VAL A 209 -0.75 -2.04 4.53
CA VAL A 209 -1.17 -2.56 3.22
C VAL A 209 -0.21 -2.07 2.15
N LEU A 210 0.54 -2.99 1.57
CA LEU A 210 1.49 -2.74 0.49
C LEU A 210 0.90 -3.20 -0.84
N VAL A 211 0.91 -2.33 -1.84
CA VAL A 211 0.58 -2.68 -3.23
C VAL A 211 1.87 -2.75 -4.04
N THR A 212 2.06 -3.85 -4.76
CA THR A 212 3.21 -4.03 -5.67
C THR A 212 2.87 -4.97 -6.83
N HIS A 213 3.75 -5.03 -7.81
CA HIS A 213 3.72 -6.03 -8.89
C HIS A 213 4.96 -6.94 -8.87
N HIS A 214 5.80 -6.82 -7.84
CA HIS A 214 7.02 -7.60 -7.64
C HIS A 214 6.96 -8.39 -6.33
N VAL A 215 7.14 -9.70 -6.38
CA VAL A 215 7.15 -10.54 -5.16
C VAL A 215 8.38 -10.29 -4.29
N GLU A 216 9.48 -9.82 -4.90
CA GLU A 216 10.72 -9.48 -4.22
C GLU A 216 10.59 -8.27 -3.30
N GLU A 217 9.52 -7.49 -3.46
CA GLU A 217 9.22 -6.31 -2.64
C GLU A 217 8.41 -6.63 -1.39
N VAL A 218 8.00 -7.89 -1.20
CA VAL A 218 7.29 -8.33 0.00
C VAL A 218 8.24 -8.31 1.20
N PRO A 219 8.02 -7.44 2.20
CA PRO A 219 8.89 -7.37 3.37
C PRO A 219 8.72 -8.60 4.29
N PRO A 220 9.75 -8.97 5.04
CA PRO A 220 9.58 -9.88 6.17
C PRO A 220 8.51 -9.36 7.15
N GLY A 221 7.79 -10.28 7.82
CA GLY A 221 6.76 -9.92 8.78
C GLY A 221 5.37 -9.65 8.19
N PHE A 222 5.21 -9.65 6.86
CA PHE A 222 3.90 -9.60 6.25
C PHE A 222 3.19 -10.95 6.41
N SER A 223 1.90 -10.90 6.82
CA SER A 223 1.11 -12.07 7.21
C SER A 223 0.11 -12.50 6.14
N HIS A 224 -0.41 -11.57 5.34
CA HIS A 224 -1.51 -11.79 4.41
C HIS A 224 -1.17 -11.31 2.99
N CYS A 225 -1.81 -11.95 2.01
CA CYS A 225 -1.66 -11.61 0.61
C CYS A 225 -3.01 -11.62 -0.11
N MET A 226 -3.17 -10.71 -1.06
CA MET A 226 -4.23 -10.75 -2.06
C MET A 226 -3.61 -10.70 -3.46
N LEU A 227 -3.97 -11.64 -4.31
CA LEU A 227 -3.59 -11.64 -5.72
C LEU A 227 -4.75 -11.13 -6.58
N LEU A 228 -4.48 -10.10 -7.37
CA LEU A 228 -5.45 -9.47 -8.28
C LEU A 228 -5.03 -9.70 -9.74
N SER A 229 -6.01 -9.99 -10.60
CA SER A 229 -5.87 -10.03 -12.03
C SER A 229 -7.16 -9.55 -12.70
N GLU A 230 -7.06 -8.69 -13.72
CA GLU A 230 -8.20 -8.18 -14.50
C GLU A 230 -9.38 -7.68 -13.63
N GLY A 231 -9.05 -6.98 -12.53
CA GLY A 231 -10.03 -6.43 -11.59
C GLY A 231 -10.68 -7.46 -10.65
N ARG A 232 -10.20 -8.70 -10.61
CA ARG A 232 -10.75 -9.79 -9.79
C ARG A 232 -9.73 -10.34 -8.82
N VAL A 233 -10.20 -10.81 -7.67
CA VAL A 233 -9.38 -11.55 -6.72
C VAL A 233 -9.14 -12.96 -7.26
N VAL A 234 -7.87 -13.33 -7.41
CA VAL A 234 -7.43 -14.69 -7.78
C VAL A 234 -7.35 -15.56 -6.54
N ALA A 235 -6.74 -15.02 -5.47
CA ALA A 235 -6.64 -15.66 -4.16
C ALA A 235 -6.43 -14.58 -3.09
N SER A 236 -6.90 -14.82 -1.87
CA SER A 236 -6.74 -13.94 -0.71
C SER A 236 -6.67 -14.75 0.58
N GLY A 237 -5.83 -14.34 1.53
CA GLY A 237 -5.65 -15.01 2.82
C GLY A 237 -4.20 -14.99 3.31
N LEU A 238 -3.80 -15.98 4.10
CA LEU A 238 -2.44 -16.07 4.63
C LEU A 238 -1.39 -16.06 3.52
N LEU A 239 -0.34 -15.28 3.70
CA LEU A 239 0.70 -15.06 2.69
C LEU A 239 1.30 -16.36 2.13
N PRO A 240 1.70 -17.37 2.95
CA PRO A 240 2.28 -18.61 2.42
C PRO A 240 1.31 -19.44 1.59
N ASP A 241 0.00 -19.36 1.88
CA ASP A 241 -1.04 -20.15 1.21
C ASP A 241 -1.45 -19.50 -0.12
N VAL A 242 -1.39 -18.17 -0.19
CA VAL A 242 -1.80 -17.39 -1.36
C VAL A 242 -0.66 -17.17 -2.34
N LEU A 243 0.53 -16.83 -1.84
CA LEU A 243 1.69 -16.51 -2.68
C LEU A 243 2.41 -17.80 -3.13
N THR A 244 1.80 -18.49 -4.09
CA THR A 244 2.28 -19.75 -4.66
C THR A 244 2.60 -19.59 -6.15
N ALA A 245 3.42 -20.49 -6.68
CA ALA A 245 3.76 -20.52 -8.12
C ALA A 245 2.50 -20.68 -8.99
N GLU A 246 1.51 -21.48 -8.53
CA GLU A 246 0.25 -21.71 -9.23
C GLU A 246 -0.60 -20.43 -9.30
N ASN A 247 -0.88 -19.81 -8.14
CA ASN A 247 -1.67 -18.59 -8.08
C ASN A 247 -1.02 -17.43 -8.83
N LEU A 248 0.31 -17.28 -8.73
CA LEU A 248 1.06 -16.29 -9.52
C LEU A 248 0.95 -16.57 -11.02
N SER A 249 1.02 -17.85 -11.43
CA SER A 249 0.88 -18.21 -12.84
C SER A 249 -0.50 -17.84 -13.38
N ILE A 250 -1.55 -18.01 -12.59
CA ILE A 250 -2.92 -17.61 -12.92
C ILE A 250 -3.01 -16.06 -12.99
N ALA A 251 -2.53 -15.38 -11.95
CA ALA A 251 -2.64 -13.92 -11.85
C ALA A 251 -1.91 -13.19 -12.98
N PHE A 252 -0.71 -13.68 -13.36
CA PHE A 252 0.13 -13.06 -14.39
C PHE A 252 -0.05 -13.67 -15.79
N GLY A 253 -0.85 -14.73 -15.94
CA GLY A 253 -1.10 -15.38 -17.24
C GLY A 253 0.16 -16.05 -17.85
N GLN A 254 1.12 -16.44 -17.02
CA GLN A 254 2.41 -17.01 -17.44
C GLN A 254 2.86 -18.10 -16.48
N SER A 255 3.57 -19.12 -16.97
CA SER A 255 4.18 -20.12 -16.08
C SER A 255 5.29 -19.48 -15.24
N ILE A 256 5.07 -19.39 -13.94
CA ILE A 256 5.97 -18.79 -12.95
C ILE A 256 6.48 -19.88 -12.01
N ALA A 257 7.76 -19.87 -11.70
CA ALA A 257 8.33 -20.54 -10.54
C ALA A 257 8.55 -19.51 -9.44
N LEU A 258 8.33 -19.92 -8.21
CA LEU A 258 8.53 -19.12 -7.00
C LEU A 258 9.52 -19.87 -6.12
N ASP A 259 10.56 -19.16 -5.72
CA ASP A 259 11.58 -19.64 -4.79
C ASP A 259 11.50 -18.79 -3.51
N VAL A 260 11.69 -19.38 -2.34
CA VAL A 260 11.74 -18.69 -1.05
C VAL A 260 13.14 -18.90 -0.46
N VAL A 261 13.84 -17.80 -0.20
CA VAL A 261 15.19 -17.82 0.38
C VAL A 261 15.22 -16.83 1.55
N ASP A 262 15.59 -17.31 2.72
CA ASP A 262 15.65 -16.50 3.97
C ASP A 262 14.37 -15.68 4.24
N GLY A 263 13.20 -16.30 3.96
CA GLY A 263 11.89 -15.66 4.12
C GLY A 263 11.52 -14.63 3.04
N ARG A 264 12.37 -14.45 2.02
CA ARG A 264 12.14 -13.56 0.88
C ARG A 264 11.69 -14.36 -0.34
N TYR A 265 10.78 -13.80 -1.11
CA TYR A 265 10.18 -14.42 -2.30
C TYR A 265 10.90 -13.96 -3.57
N PHE A 266 11.13 -14.87 -4.50
CA PHE A 266 11.76 -14.62 -5.79
C PHE A 266 10.98 -15.33 -6.89
N ALA A 267 10.53 -14.60 -7.89
CA ALA A 267 9.76 -15.16 -8.99
C ALA A 267 10.52 -15.09 -10.32
N ARG A 268 10.36 -16.13 -11.11
CA ARG A 268 10.91 -16.16 -12.46
C ARG A 268 9.99 -16.91 -13.42
N ARG A 269 9.98 -16.48 -14.67
CA ARG A 269 9.27 -17.19 -15.73
C ARG A 269 9.93 -18.56 -16.01
N VAL A 270 9.09 -19.60 -16.09
CA VAL A 270 9.51 -20.93 -16.53
C VAL A 270 9.26 -21.05 -18.02
N ARG A 271 10.30 -21.46 -18.79
CA ARG A 271 10.10 -21.83 -20.18
C ARG A 271 9.46 -23.22 -20.25
N THR A 272 8.22 -23.30 -20.68
CA THR A 272 7.63 -24.57 -21.09
C THR A 272 8.42 -25.05 -22.28
N ARG A 273 9.20 -26.16 -22.17
CA ARG A 273 9.79 -26.82 -23.33
C ARG A 273 8.65 -27.27 -24.23
N ALA A 274 8.47 -26.60 -25.35
CA ALA A 274 7.64 -27.14 -26.43
C ALA A 274 8.15 -28.56 -26.72
N ALA A 275 7.27 -29.55 -26.52
CA ALA A 275 7.56 -30.91 -26.92
C ALA A 275 7.82 -30.89 -28.43
N HIS A 276 9.11 -31.00 -28.82
CA HIS A 276 9.46 -31.25 -30.20
C HIS A 276 8.87 -32.63 -30.56
N ARG A 277 7.65 -32.64 -31.10
CA ARG A 277 7.18 -33.79 -31.89
C ARG A 277 8.14 -33.91 -33.06
N ARG A 278 9.12 -34.78 -32.89
CA ARG A 278 9.82 -35.40 -34.05
C ARG A 278 8.75 -36.21 -34.77
N GLN A 279 8.27 -35.66 -35.87
CA GLN A 279 7.69 -36.51 -36.91
C GLN A 279 8.88 -37.27 -37.57
N LEU A 280 8.90 -38.57 -37.36
CA LEU A 280 9.62 -39.54 -38.21
C LEU A 280 8.62 -40.06 -39.24
#